data_227881427dc5c76c60f9fb151006307d
#
_entry.id   227881427dc5c76c60f9fb151006307d
#
_cell.length_a   1.000
_cell.length_b   1.000
_cell.length_c   1.000
_cell.angle_alpha   90.00
_cell.angle_beta   90.00
_cell.angle_gamma   90.00
#
_symmetry.space_group_name_H-M   'P 1'
#
loop_
_entity.id
_entity.type
_entity.pdbx_description
1 polymer ?
#
loop_
_entity_poly.entity_id
_entity_poly.type
_entity_poly.pdbx_seq_one_letter_code
_entity_poly.pdbx_strand_id
1 'polypeptide(L)'
;IGNLKELEKSVNLGLDNELTVNEIKEIMVQLYAYCGFPRSLNALGVLSNTVDERKASGKVTEVGRESTPIPSDRNSLVYGTQVQTKIVGMEVKGGIYEFAPMADRYLKAHLFGDIFGQDILDYRTRELVTVAALASMDGVNPQLQAHIGISRNVGVTNEELNGIVEVLK
;
A
#
# COMPACT_ATOMS: atom_id res chain seq x y z
N ILE A 1 -0.03 2.36 14.49
CA ILE A 1 0.06 1.01 13.89
C ILE A 1 -0.23 0.00 15.00
N GLY A 2 -1.22 -0.92 14.76
CA GLY A 2 -1.60 -1.97 15.71
C GLY A 2 -2.81 -1.67 16.60
N ASN A 3 -3.43 -0.50 16.48
CA ASN A 3 -4.70 -0.23 17.17
C ASN A 3 -5.88 -0.77 16.32
N LEU A 4 -6.31 -2.01 16.61
CA LEU A 4 -7.34 -2.68 15.81
C LEU A 4 -8.72 -2.04 15.95
N LYS A 5 -9.04 -1.41 17.09
CA LYS A 5 -10.32 -0.70 17.28
C LYS A 5 -10.43 0.56 16.42
N GLU A 6 -9.34 1.34 16.35
CA GLU A 6 -9.31 2.50 15.45
C GLU A 6 -9.28 2.08 13.97
N LEU A 7 -8.62 0.97 13.66
CA LEU A 7 -8.65 0.40 12.31
C LEU A 7 -10.08 0.02 11.89
N GLU A 8 -10.85 -0.62 12.75
CA GLU A 8 -12.26 -0.97 12.49
C GLU A 8 -13.11 0.26 12.18
N LYS A 9 -12.95 1.35 12.95
CA LYS A 9 -13.62 2.63 12.67
C LYS A 9 -13.20 3.20 11.32
N SER A 10 -11.89 3.16 11.03
CA SER A 10 -11.37 3.67 9.77
C SER A 10 -11.83 2.85 8.56
N VAL A 11 -11.94 1.52 8.71
CA VAL A 11 -12.50 0.63 7.69
C VAL A 11 -13.96 0.97 7.42
N ASN A 12 -14.79 1.12 8.48
CA ASN A 12 -16.18 1.53 8.33
C ASN A 12 -16.30 2.90 7.65
N LEU A 13 -15.48 3.87 8.05
CA LEU A 13 -15.45 5.20 7.45
C LEU A 13 -15.08 5.12 5.95
N GLY A 14 -14.08 4.32 5.59
CA GLY A 14 -13.69 4.12 4.19
C GLY A 14 -14.82 3.52 3.36
N LEU A 15 -15.46 2.47 3.86
CA LEU A 15 -16.61 1.83 3.20
C LEU A 15 -17.84 2.73 3.12
N ASP A 16 -18.03 3.66 4.07
CA ASP A 16 -19.12 4.65 4.03
C ASP A 16 -18.78 5.84 3.09
N ASN A 17 -17.51 5.98 2.67
CA ASN A 17 -17.01 6.99 1.74
C ASN A 17 -16.48 6.38 0.43
N GLU A 18 -17.20 5.41 -0.11
CA GLU A 18 -17.03 4.83 -1.44
C GLU A 18 -15.77 3.96 -1.67
N LEU A 19 -14.94 3.69 -0.66
CA LEU A 19 -13.92 2.67 -0.81
C LEU A 19 -14.57 1.28 -0.88
N THR A 20 -14.08 0.47 -1.78
CA THR A 20 -14.54 -0.92 -1.94
C THR A 20 -13.77 -1.86 -1.01
N VAL A 21 -14.35 -3.03 -0.74
CA VAL A 21 -13.70 -4.08 0.05
C VAL A 21 -12.36 -4.49 -0.59
N ASN A 22 -12.32 -4.62 -1.93
CA ASN A 22 -11.12 -5.03 -2.63
C ASN A 22 -10.01 -3.97 -2.59
N GLU A 23 -10.35 -2.67 -2.63
CA GLU A 23 -9.35 -1.61 -2.43
C GLU A 23 -8.77 -1.61 -1.02
N ILE A 24 -9.61 -1.73 0.02
CA ILE A 24 -9.12 -1.80 1.40
C ILE A 24 -8.29 -3.07 1.63
N LYS A 25 -8.71 -4.20 1.07
CA LYS A 25 -7.94 -5.45 1.09
C LYS A 25 -6.56 -5.27 0.46
N GLU A 26 -6.50 -4.63 -0.70
CA GLU A 26 -5.24 -4.37 -1.40
C GLU A 26 -4.32 -3.42 -0.63
N ILE A 27 -4.87 -2.40 0.04
CA ILE A 27 -4.14 -1.53 0.98
C ILE A 27 -3.48 -2.38 2.09
N MET A 28 -4.25 -3.26 2.73
CA MET A 28 -3.76 -4.09 3.82
C MET A 28 -2.72 -5.11 3.37
N VAL A 29 -2.89 -5.66 2.16
CA VAL A 29 -1.89 -6.54 1.52
C VAL A 29 -0.60 -5.77 1.23
N GLN A 30 -0.66 -4.59 0.62
CA GLN A 30 0.53 -3.77 0.39
C GLN A 30 1.29 -3.50 1.68
N LEU A 31 0.58 -3.20 2.75
CA LEU A 31 1.18 -2.79 4.02
C LEU A 31 1.97 -3.89 4.73
N TYR A 32 1.83 -5.17 4.36
CA TYR A 32 2.70 -6.18 4.97
C TYR A 32 4.18 -5.95 4.66
N ALA A 33 4.49 -5.38 3.50
CA ALA A 33 5.87 -5.07 3.12
C ALA A 33 6.53 -4.00 4.01
N TYR A 34 5.72 -3.18 4.68
CA TYR A 34 6.17 -2.11 5.59
C TYR A 34 5.98 -2.47 7.07
N CYS A 35 4.85 -3.08 7.41
CA CYS A 35 4.44 -3.33 8.80
C CYS A 35 4.59 -4.79 9.23
N GLY A 36 4.97 -5.68 8.31
CA GLY A 36 5.10 -7.13 8.53
C GLY A 36 3.76 -7.87 8.41
N PHE A 37 3.85 -9.16 8.06
CA PHE A 37 2.70 -10.06 7.93
C PHE A 37 1.78 -10.10 9.16
N PRO A 38 2.27 -10.17 10.41
CA PRO A 38 1.37 -10.26 11.55
C PRO A 38 0.37 -9.10 11.64
N ARG A 39 0.82 -7.87 11.41
CA ARG A 39 -0.06 -6.70 11.44
C ARG A 39 -1.02 -6.66 10.26
N SER A 40 -0.54 -7.01 9.08
CA SER A 40 -1.38 -7.09 7.87
C SER A 40 -2.48 -8.15 8.01
N LEU A 41 -2.13 -9.35 8.49
CA LEU A 41 -3.12 -10.42 8.71
C LEU A 41 -4.17 -10.03 9.76
N ASN A 42 -3.77 -9.38 10.85
CA ASN A 42 -4.71 -8.86 11.83
C ASN A 42 -5.63 -7.78 11.22
N ALA A 43 -5.09 -6.92 10.37
CA ALA A 43 -5.88 -5.90 9.68
C ALA A 43 -6.90 -6.52 8.70
N LEU A 44 -6.49 -7.53 7.94
CA LEU A 44 -7.39 -8.29 7.08
C LEU A 44 -8.49 -9.00 7.87
N GLY A 45 -8.17 -9.50 9.06
CA GLY A 45 -9.16 -10.06 10.01
C GLY A 45 -10.20 -9.02 10.44
N VAL A 46 -9.76 -7.79 10.76
CA VAL A 46 -10.68 -6.67 11.08
C VAL A 46 -11.58 -6.38 9.88
N LEU A 47 -11.02 -6.26 8.67
CA LEU A 47 -11.83 -6.02 7.46
C LEU A 47 -12.88 -7.12 7.26
N SER A 48 -12.48 -8.39 7.36
CA SER A 48 -13.40 -9.53 7.21
C SER A 48 -14.57 -9.45 8.19
N ASN A 49 -14.28 -9.25 9.47
CA ASN A 49 -15.29 -9.13 10.52
C ASN A 49 -16.22 -7.93 10.26
N THR A 50 -15.65 -6.78 9.90
CA THR A 50 -16.43 -5.57 9.59
C THR A 50 -17.41 -5.80 8.43
N VAL A 51 -16.95 -6.48 7.37
CA VAL A 51 -17.81 -6.82 6.22
C VAL A 51 -18.96 -7.74 6.63
N ASP A 52 -18.69 -8.76 7.45
CA ASP A 52 -19.72 -9.69 7.96
C ASP A 52 -20.73 -8.97 8.85
N GLU A 53 -20.29 -8.09 9.76
CA GLU A 53 -21.17 -7.28 10.62
C GLU A 53 -22.04 -6.31 9.81
N ARG A 54 -21.47 -5.66 8.81
CA ARG A 54 -22.23 -4.78 7.88
C ARG A 54 -23.28 -5.57 7.14
N LYS A 55 -22.94 -6.75 6.62
CA LYS A 55 -23.89 -7.63 5.96
C LYS A 55 -25.01 -8.07 6.91
N ALA A 56 -24.69 -8.45 8.13
CA ALA A 56 -25.66 -8.88 9.14
C ALA A 56 -26.62 -7.73 9.55
N SER A 57 -26.13 -6.47 9.53
CA SER A 57 -26.94 -5.28 9.82
C SER A 57 -27.69 -4.73 8.60
N GLY A 58 -27.59 -5.38 7.44
CA GLY A 58 -28.26 -4.94 6.21
C GLY A 58 -27.61 -3.73 5.52
N LYS A 59 -26.39 -3.33 5.93
CA LYS A 59 -25.63 -2.28 5.26
C LYS A 59 -25.11 -2.78 3.91
N VAL A 60 -25.35 -2.02 2.86
CA VAL A 60 -24.75 -2.27 1.54
C VAL A 60 -23.26 -1.97 1.62
N THR A 61 -22.46 -2.90 1.13
CA THR A 61 -21.00 -2.75 1.06
C THR A 61 -20.56 -3.18 -0.33
N GLU A 62 -19.93 -2.26 -1.06
CA GLU A 62 -19.44 -2.56 -2.40
C GLU A 62 -18.17 -3.39 -2.33
N VAL A 63 -18.16 -4.53 -3.02
CA VAL A 63 -16.99 -5.44 -3.05
C VAL A 63 -15.88 -4.85 -3.92
N GLY A 64 -16.23 -4.16 -4.99
CA GLY A 64 -15.30 -3.65 -5.98
C GLY A 64 -14.85 -4.70 -7.00
N ARG A 65 -14.05 -4.26 -7.97
CA ARG A 65 -13.51 -5.15 -9.00
C ARG A 65 -12.39 -6.05 -8.47
N GLU A 66 -12.20 -7.18 -9.10
CA GLU A 66 -11.00 -7.99 -8.90
C GLU A 66 -9.81 -7.44 -9.68
N SER A 67 -8.60 -7.77 -9.25
CA SER A 67 -7.38 -7.45 -9.99
C SER A 67 -7.34 -8.22 -11.30
N THR A 68 -6.80 -7.59 -12.34
CA THR A 68 -6.47 -8.30 -13.57
C THR A 68 -5.45 -9.40 -13.27
N PRO A 69 -5.69 -10.64 -13.71
CA PRO A 69 -4.74 -11.72 -13.48
C PRO A 69 -3.34 -11.39 -14.03
N ILE A 70 -2.34 -11.60 -13.21
CA ILE A 70 -0.95 -11.44 -13.63
C ILE A 70 -0.61 -12.55 -14.63
N PRO A 71 -0.07 -12.22 -15.82
CA PRO A 71 0.36 -13.23 -16.78
C PRO A 71 1.37 -14.21 -16.16
N SER A 72 1.18 -15.50 -16.36
CA SER A 72 2.00 -16.55 -15.73
C SER A 72 3.47 -16.54 -16.17
N ASP A 73 3.76 -15.95 -17.34
CA ASP A 73 5.09 -15.76 -17.90
C ASP A 73 5.75 -14.42 -17.54
N ARG A 74 5.05 -13.56 -16.76
CA ARG A 74 5.60 -12.27 -16.33
C ARG A 74 6.78 -12.48 -15.37
N ASN A 75 7.95 -12.01 -15.77
CA ASN A 75 9.10 -11.96 -14.87
C ASN A 75 8.95 -10.79 -13.88
N SER A 76 8.60 -11.09 -12.63
CA SER A 76 8.35 -10.08 -11.59
C SER A 76 9.55 -9.17 -11.34
N LEU A 77 10.79 -9.66 -11.44
CA LEU A 77 11.98 -8.83 -11.25
C LEU A 77 12.13 -7.79 -12.37
N VAL A 78 11.96 -8.22 -13.62
CA VAL A 78 12.06 -7.31 -14.78
C VAL A 78 10.93 -6.28 -14.72
N TYR A 79 9.71 -6.73 -14.51
CA TYR A 79 8.55 -5.87 -14.42
C TYR A 79 8.65 -4.89 -13.23
N GLY A 80 9.02 -5.39 -12.06
CA GLY A 80 9.15 -4.56 -10.86
C GLY A 80 10.28 -3.53 -10.96
N THR A 81 11.39 -3.87 -11.66
CA THR A 81 12.44 -2.89 -11.97
C THR A 81 11.89 -1.76 -12.85
N GLN A 82 11.06 -2.09 -13.84
CA GLN A 82 10.41 -1.09 -14.69
C GLN A 82 9.43 -0.21 -13.90
N VAL A 83 8.61 -0.82 -13.03
CA VAL A 83 7.66 -0.09 -12.17
C VAL A 83 8.42 0.85 -11.24
N GLN A 84 9.44 0.35 -10.54
CA GLN A 84 10.25 1.18 -9.64
C GLN A 84 10.89 2.35 -10.38
N THR A 85 11.54 2.08 -11.52
CA THR A 85 12.16 3.12 -12.35
C THR A 85 11.15 4.17 -12.80
N LYS A 86 9.94 3.73 -13.20
CA LYS A 86 8.87 4.63 -13.65
C LYS A 86 8.42 5.58 -12.55
N ILE A 87 8.14 5.07 -11.34
CA ILE A 87 7.60 5.91 -10.26
C ILE A 87 8.67 6.76 -9.57
N VAL A 88 9.91 6.24 -9.47
CA VAL A 88 11.05 6.99 -8.93
C VAL A 88 11.55 8.05 -9.93
N GLY A 89 11.35 7.82 -11.24
CA GLY A 89 11.85 8.67 -12.30
C GLY A 89 13.29 8.38 -12.74
N MET A 90 13.95 7.41 -12.11
CA MET A 90 15.30 6.97 -12.44
C MET A 90 15.55 5.54 -11.96
N GLU A 91 16.55 4.86 -12.54
CA GLU A 91 16.96 3.55 -12.06
C GLU A 91 17.54 3.61 -10.65
N VAL A 92 17.05 2.77 -9.76
CA VAL A 92 17.52 2.65 -8.38
C VAL A 92 18.61 1.59 -8.30
N LYS A 93 19.82 2.03 -7.90
CA LYS A 93 21.01 1.18 -7.75
C LYS A 93 22.06 1.82 -6.84
N GLY A 94 23.09 1.06 -6.50
CA GLY A 94 24.18 1.53 -5.65
C GLY A 94 23.89 1.41 -4.14
N GLY A 95 24.87 1.80 -3.33
CA GLY A 95 24.72 1.87 -1.88
C GLY A 95 24.24 0.57 -1.24
N ILE A 96 23.15 0.65 -0.48
CA ILE A 96 22.61 -0.52 0.25
C ILE A 96 22.14 -1.65 -0.68
N TYR A 97 21.74 -1.34 -1.91
CA TYR A 97 21.27 -2.33 -2.89
C TYR A 97 22.44 -3.18 -3.43
N GLU A 98 23.63 -2.60 -3.59
CA GLU A 98 24.83 -3.35 -3.93
C GLU A 98 25.40 -4.12 -2.74
N PHE A 99 25.30 -3.56 -1.54
CA PHE A 99 25.71 -4.24 -0.32
C PHE A 99 24.82 -5.45 0.01
N ALA A 100 23.52 -5.36 -0.25
CA ALA A 100 22.54 -6.41 0.03
C ALA A 100 21.70 -6.75 -1.22
N PRO A 101 22.29 -7.44 -2.23
CA PRO A 101 21.61 -7.67 -3.52
C PRO A 101 20.34 -8.51 -3.41
N MET A 102 20.18 -9.34 -2.38
CA MET A 102 18.93 -10.06 -2.16
C MET A 102 17.81 -9.15 -1.67
N ALA A 103 18.13 -8.13 -0.87
CA ALA A 103 17.14 -7.13 -0.48
C ALA A 103 16.67 -6.31 -1.69
N ASP A 104 17.59 -5.90 -2.57
CA ASP A 104 17.26 -5.25 -3.85
C ASP A 104 16.34 -6.11 -4.72
N ARG A 105 16.70 -7.40 -4.86
CA ARG A 105 15.92 -8.37 -5.63
C ARG A 105 14.50 -8.51 -5.09
N TYR A 106 14.32 -8.67 -3.78
CA TYR A 106 12.99 -8.80 -3.16
C TYR A 106 12.19 -7.52 -3.26
N LEU A 107 12.83 -6.36 -3.05
CA LEU A 107 12.18 -5.07 -3.23
C LEU A 107 11.64 -4.91 -4.66
N LYS A 108 12.48 -5.15 -5.68
CA LYS A 108 12.09 -5.04 -7.08
C LYS A 108 11.08 -6.09 -7.49
N ALA A 109 11.38 -7.37 -7.28
CA ALA A 109 10.52 -8.46 -7.74
C ALA A 109 9.20 -8.51 -6.99
N HIS A 110 9.23 -8.41 -5.66
CA HIS A 110 8.05 -8.65 -4.85
C HIS A 110 7.27 -7.38 -4.55
N LEU A 111 7.90 -6.32 -4.01
CA LEU A 111 7.15 -5.09 -3.73
C LEU A 111 6.68 -4.42 -5.02
N PHE A 112 7.61 -4.12 -5.94
CA PHE A 112 7.24 -3.41 -7.17
C PHE A 112 6.66 -4.34 -8.25
N GLY A 113 7.11 -5.59 -8.33
CA GLY A 113 6.68 -6.57 -9.32
C GLY A 113 5.33 -7.21 -8.98
N ASP A 114 5.21 -7.81 -7.82
CA ASP A 114 4.01 -8.56 -7.45
C ASP A 114 2.94 -7.65 -6.82
N ILE A 115 3.29 -6.79 -5.84
CA ILE A 115 2.32 -5.96 -5.13
C ILE A 115 1.93 -4.73 -5.95
N PHE A 116 2.88 -3.87 -6.33
CA PHE A 116 2.59 -2.70 -7.16
C PHE A 116 2.16 -3.06 -8.59
N GLY A 117 2.39 -4.29 -8.99
CA GLY A 117 1.94 -4.84 -10.26
C GLY A 117 0.46 -5.22 -10.29
N GLN A 118 -0.24 -5.24 -9.16
CA GLN A 118 -1.69 -5.37 -9.08
C GLN A 118 -2.35 -4.05 -9.45
N ASP A 119 -3.45 -4.09 -10.20
CA ASP A 119 -4.07 -2.91 -10.80
C ASP A 119 -5.32 -2.40 -10.07
N ILE A 120 -5.63 -2.91 -8.86
CA ILE A 120 -6.75 -2.41 -8.04
C ILE A 120 -6.50 -0.97 -7.61
N LEU A 121 -5.29 -0.68 -7.12
CA LEU A 121 -4.87 0.67 -6.75
C LEU A 121 -3.90 1.22 -7.78
N ASP A 122 -4.06 2.47 -8.16
CA ASP A 122 -3.08 3.19 -8.96
C ASP A 122 -1.83 3.55 -8.13
N TYR A 123 -0.74 3.95 -8.79
CA TYR A 123 0.51 4.28 -8.12
C TYR A 123 0.39 5.46 -7.18
N ARG A 124 -0.50 6.40 -7.48
CA ARG A 124 -0.77 7.57 -6.65
C ARG A 124 -1.37 7.15 -5.30
N THR A 125 -2.40 6.33 -5.33
CA THR A 125 -3.03 5.77 -4.11
C THR A 125 -2.07 4.90 -3.32
N ARG A 126 -1.25 4.07 -4.00
CA ARG A 126 -0.22 3.26 -3.36
C ARG A 126 0.81 4.11 -2.62
N GLU A 127 1.23 5.24 -3.19
CA GLU A 127 2.17 6.15 -2.52
C GLU A 127 1.53 6.90 -1.35
N LEU A 128 0.26 7.30 -1.43
CA LEU A 128 -0.47 7.86 -0.28
C LEU A 128 -0.49 6.88 0.90
N VAL A 129 -0.81 5.62 0.62
CA VAL A 129 -0.81 4.52 1.62
C VAL A 129 0.59 4.32 2.21
N THR A 130 1.62 4.30 1.36
CA THR A 130 3.01 4.12 1.80
C THR A 130 3.49 5.27 2.67
N VAL A 131 3.25 6.52 2.26
CA VAL A 131 3.62 7.72 3.04
C VAL A 131 2.91 7.73 4.38
N ALA A 132 1.60 7.43 4.43
CA ALA A 132 0.85 7.36 5.67
C ALA A 132 1.39 6.28 6.62
N ALA A 133 1.73 5.11 6.10
CA ALA A 133 2.32 4.03 6.88
C ALA A 133 3.70 4.42 7.44
N LEU A 134 4.59 4.94 6.58
CA LEU A 134 5.95 5.34 6.98
C LEU A 134 5.93 6.51 7.99
N ALA A 135 5.02 7.48 7.82
CA ALA A 135 4.85 8.57 8.76
C ALA A 135 4.35 8.12 10.16
N SER A 136 3.77 6.92 10.23
CA SER A 136 3.28 6.31 11.48
C SER A 136 4.32 5.40 12.16
N MET A 137 5.53 5.31 11.64
CA MET A 137 6.58 4.39 12.13
C MET A 137 7.83 5.16 12.53
N ASP A 138 8.47 4.71 13.62
CA ASP A 138 9.77 5.21 14.04
C ASP A 138 10.90 4.54 13.25
N GLY A 139 12.01 5.29 13.05
CA GLY A 139 13.25 4.76 12.49
C GLY A 139 13.28 4.60 10.96
N VAL A 140 12.26 5.08 10.24
CA VAL A 140 12.13 4.94 8.78
C VAL A 140 12.13 6.28 8.02
N ASN A 141 12.68 7.34 8.63
CA ASN A 141 12.72 8.67 8.03
C ASN A 141 13.35 8.74 6.63
N PRO A 142 14.45 8.02 6.31
CA PRO A 142 15.00 8.04 4.96
C PRO A 142 14.02 7.48 3.92
N GLN A 143 13.25 6.43 4.26
CA GLN A 143 12.24 5.85 3.40
C GLN A 143 11.05 6.79 3.24
N LEU A 144 10.60 7.43 4.33
CA LEU A 144 9.53 8.42 4.29
C LEU A 144 9.89 9.58 3.34
N GLN A 145 11.10 10.14 3.45
CA GLN A 145 11.55 11.21 2.56
C GLN A 145 11.60 10.76 1.09
N ALA A 146 12.09 9.54 0.83
CA ALA A 146 12.12 8.99 -0.51
C ALA A 146 10.71 8.86 -1.10
N HIS A 147 9.76 8.31 -0.33
CA HIS A 147 8.38 8.13 -0.79
C HIS A 147 7.58 9.44 -0.92
N ILE A 148 7.89 10.48 -0.14
CA ILE A 148 7.37 11.83 -0.39
C ILE A 148 7.84 12.35 -1.76
N GLY A 149 9.09 12.08 -2.16
CA GLY A 149 9.58 12.39 -3.50
C GLY A 149 8.86 11.60 -4.59
N ILE A 150 8.72 10.29 -4.41
CA ILE A 150 8.04 9.38 -5.35
C ILE A 150 6.55 9.77 -5.48
N SER A 151 5.88 10.09 -4.38
CA SER A 151 4.47 10.47 -4.39
C SER A 151 4.21 11.69 -5.29
N ARG A 152 5.11 12.67 -5.28
CA ARG A 152 5.04 13.83 -6.19
C ARG A 152 5.22 13.43 -7.66
N ASN A 153 6.11 12.49 -7.96
CA ASN A 153 6.32 11.98 -9.32
C ASN A 153 5.07 11.30 -9.88
N VAL A 154 4.26 10.66 -9.02
CA VAL A 154 3.00 10.02 -9.42
C VAL A 154 1.77 10.92 -9.26
N GLY A 155 1.96 12.21 -8.96
CA GLY A 155 0.90 13.22 -9.00
C GLY A 155 0.17 13.46 -7.68
N VAL A 156 0.74 13.02 -6.54
CA VAL A 156 0.22 13.40 -5.22
C VAL A 156 0.57 14.86 -4.94
N THR A 157 -0.42 15.64 -4.53
CA THR A 157 -0.27 17.05 -4.23
C THR A 157 0.26 17.30 -2.81
N ASN A 158 0.82 18.49 -2.57
CA ASN A 158 1.21 18.87 -1.22
C ASN A 158 0.00 18.98 -0.25
N GLU A 159 -1.17 19.32 -0.77
CA GLU A 159 -2.41 19.39 0.02
C GLU A 159 -2.78 17.99 0.55
N GLU A 160 -2.69 16.97 -0.28
CA GLU A 160 -2.96 15.58 0.12
C GLU A 160 -1.92 15.04 1.10
N LEU A 161 -0.63 15.37 0.91
CA LEU A 161 0.41 15.03 1.86
C LEU A 161 0.18 15.72 3.22
N ASN A 162 -0.27 16.97 3.24
CA ASN A 162 -0.67 17.64 4.47
C ASN A 162 -1.91 17.02 5.09
N GLY A 163 -2.88 16.53 4.28
CA GLY A 163 -4.03 15.78 4.75
C GLY A 163 -3.66 14.52 5.52
N ILE A 164 -2.60 13.78 5.09
CA ILE A 164 -2.07 12.66 5.87
C ILE A 164 -1.64 13.10 7.27
N VAL A 165 -0.93 14.23 7.38
CA VAL A 165 -0.46 14.74 8.67
C VAL A 165 -1.64 15.09 9.59
N GLU A 166 -2.72 15.65 9.05
CA GLU A 166 -3.92 15.99 9.84
C GLU A 166 -4.65 14.73 10.35
N VAL A 167 -4.70 13.68 9.56
CA VAL A 167 -5.32 12.39 9.94
C VAL A 167 -4.50 11.66 11.01
N LEU A 168 -3.17 11.85 11.04
CA LEU A 168 -2.26 11.15 11.95
C LEU A 168 -2.06 11.88 13.30
N LYS A 169 -2.60 13.08 13.48
CA LYS A 169 -2.59 13.83 14.77
C LYS A 169 -3.64 13.29 15.74
#